data_c23eefdf72e31cf7b9b2d43c524ed4c1
#
_entry.id   c23eefdf72e31cf7b9b2d43c524ed4c1
#
_cell.length_a   1.000
_cell.length_b   1.000
_cell.length_c   1.000
_cell.angle_alpha   90.00
_cell.angle_beta   90.00
_cell.angle_gamma   90.00
#
_symmetry.space_group_name_H-M   'P 1'
#
loop_
_entity.id
_entity.type
_entity.pdbx_description
1 polymer ?
#
loop_
_entity_poly.entity_id
_entity_poly.type
_entity_poly.pdbx_seq_one_letter_code
_entity_poly.pdbx_strand_id
1 'polypeptide(L)'
;MSKVVRVLVLSLCLICMSAIASASSFRLGDQCAEIAEIQAALASQGYDVTADGDFGPATQAAVAAFQSANGLDNDGLVGAMTYQALMGRNMPVVSRSSNYIAKRIINSSLNYIGVPYVFGGTTPSGFDCSGFTRYVFATAGISLPRTADVQFEIGTPVSYDNLMPGDLVFFSTYTYGASHVGIYMGDGNFINASSSRGVVVDSLSSSYWASCYIGARRVL
;
A
#
# COMPACT_ATOMS: atom_id res chain seq x y z
N MET A 1 12.21 -61.57 40.26
CA MET A 1 12.33 -60.11 40.55
C MET A 1 12.28 -59.35 39.23
N SER A 2 11.12 -58.85 38.90
CA SER A 2 10.84 -58.21 37.61
C SER A 2 11.03 -56.68 37.74
N LYS A 3 11.93 -56.13 36.91
CA LYS A 3 12.15 -54.68 36.82
C LYS A 3 11.16 -54.09 35.81
N VAL A 4 10.18 -53.39 36.29
CA VAL A 4 9.25 -52.61 35.47
C VAL A 4 9.97 -51.34 34.99
N VAL A 5 10.26 -51.25 33.70
CA VAL A 5 10.76 -50.03 33.08
C VAL A 5 9.59 -49.14 32.75
N ARG A 6 9.44 -48.02 33.47
CA ARG A 6 8.46 -46.97 33.15
C ARG A 6 9.02 -46.13 31.97
N VAL A 7 8.45 -46.32 30.80
CA VAL A 7 8.67 -45.45 29.67
C VAL A 7 7.81 -44.18 29.87
N LEU A 8 8.49 -43.06 30.14
CA LEU A 8 7.86 -41.73 30.17
C LEU A 8 7.67 -41.27 28.74
N VAL A 9 6.44 -41.34 28.22
CA VAL A 9 6.08 -40.74 26.95
C VAL A 9 5.92 -39.24 27.20
N LEU A 10 6.96 -38.44 26.79
CA LEU A 10 6.88 -37.00 26.71
C LEU A 10 6.01 -36.67 25.51
N SER A 11 4.75 -36.37 25.75
CA SER A 11 3.86 -35.76 24.73
C SER A 11 4.31 -34.33 24.45
N LEU A 12 5.11 -34.16 23.39
CA LEU A 12 5.47 -32.86 22.86
C LEU A 12 4.23 -32.26 22.19
N CYS A 13 3.51 -31.46 22.94
CA CYS A 13 2.39 -30.68 22.42
C CYS A 13 2.98 -29.61 21.50
N LEU A 14 3.06 -29.89 20.17
CA LEU A 14 3.33 -28.88 19.17
C LEU A 14 2.14 -27.92 19.17
N ILE A 15 2.29 -26.81 19.88
CA ILE A 15 1.39 -25.67 19.73
C ILE A 15 1.69 -25.10 18.34
N CYS A 16 0.91 -25.56 17.37
CA CYS A 16 0.83 -24.93 16.05
C CYS A 16 0.23 -23.52 16.29
N MET A 17 1.09 -22.51 16.50
CA MET A 17 0.70 -21.13 16.37
C MET A 17 0.33 -20.92 14.90
N SER A 18 -0.92 -21.21 14.57
CA SER A 18 -1.54 -20.71 13.36
C SER A 18 -1.46 -19.18 13.45
N ALA A 19 -0.46 -18.60 12.77
CA ALA A 19 -0.56 -17.20 12.40
C ALA A 19 -1.93 -17.06 11.71
N ILE A 20 -2.85 -16.36 12.34
CA ILE A 20 -4.10 -15.94 11.70
C ILE A 20 -3.63 -14.94 10.63
N ALA A 21 -3.29 -15.46 9.44
CA ALA A 21 -3.21 -14.66 8.25
C ALA A 21 -4.60 -14.04 8.13
N SER A 22 -4.71 -12.75 8.42
CA SER A 22 -5.93 -11.99 8.14
C SER A 22 -6.22 -12.19 6.66
N ALA A 23 -7.22 -13.00 6.35
CA ALA A 23 -7.57 -13.33 4.98
C ALA A 23 -7.96 -12.04 4.28
N SER A 24 -7.04 -11.49 3.51
CA SER A 24 -7.32 -10.35 2.64
C SER A 24 -8.28 -10.84 1.55
N SER A 25 -9.41 -10.19 1.40
CA SER A 25 -10.36 -10.44 0.31
C SER A 25 -10.78 -9.10 -0.27
N PHE A 26 -10.98 -8.96 -1.58
CA PHE A 26 -11.61 -7.77 -2.17
C PHE A 26 -13.12 -7.82 -1.96
N ARG A 27 -13.75 -6.68 -1.72
CA ARG A 27 -15.18 -6.56 -1.40
C ARG A 27 -15.75 -5.21 -1.84
N LEU A 28 -17.06 -5.09 -1.71
CA LEU A 28 -17.81 -3.87 -1.99
C LEU A 28 -17.15 -2.63 -1.36
N GLY A 29 -16.88 -1.62 -2.20
CA GLY A 29 -16.25 -0.36 -1.82
C GLY A 29 -14.72 -0.32 -1.94
N ASP A 30 -14.06 -1.46 -2.23
CA ASP A 30 -12.63 -1.47 -2.53
C ASP A 30 -12.40 -0.91 -3.94
N GLN A 31 -11.27 -0.20 -4.13
CA GLN A 31 -10.88 0.39 -5.42
C GLN A 31 -9.38 0.23 -5.63
N CYS A 32 -8.97 -0.45 -6.71
CA CYS A 32 -7.57 -0.58 -7.12
C CYS A 32 -7.45 -1.22 -8.51
N ALA A 33 -6.24 -1.17 -9.10
CA ALA A 33 -5.96 -1.79 -10.40
C ALA A 33 -6.20 -3.30 -10.41
N GLU A 34 -5.92 -4.00 -9.30
CA GLU A 34 -6.18 -5.44 -9.19
C GLU A 34 -7.67 -5.79 -9.31
N ILE A 35 -8.56 -4.91 -8.87
CA ILE A 35 -10.00 -5.08 -9.06
C ILE A 35 -10.37 -4.98 -10.55
N ALA A 36 -9.75 -4.07 -11.29
CA ALA A 36 -9.96 -4.00 -12.74
C ALA A 36 -9.51 -5.29 -13.45
N GLU A 37 -8.41 -5.91 -13.01
CA GLU A 37 -7.98 -7.22 -13.53
C GLU A 37 -8.98 -8.33 -13.18
N ILE A 38 -9.48 -8.37 -11.95
CA ILE A 38 -10.52 -9.30 -11.50
C ILE A 38 -11.79 -9.12 -12.35
N GLN A 39 -12.23 -7.88 -12.55
CA GLN A 39 -13.41 -7.56 -13.37
C GLN A 39 -13.20 -7.98 -14.83
N ALA A 40 -12.02 -7.71 -15.41
CA ALA A 40 -11.69 -8.14 -16.76
C ALA A 40 -11.71 -9.67 -16.89
N ALA A 41 -11.20 -10.41 -15.89
CA ALA A 41 -11.24 -11.87 -15.87
C ALA A 41 -12.67 -12.40 -15.77
N LEU A 42 -13.53 -11.80 -14.95
CA LEU A 42 -14.96 -12.12 -14.87
C LEU A 42 -15.68 -11.85 -16.20
N ALA A 43 -15.46 -10.66 -16.78
CA ALA A 43 -16.04 -10.28 -18.06
C ALA A 43 -15.63 -11.24 -19.19
N SER A 44 -14.37 -11.68 -19.21
CA SER A 44 -13.87 -12.66 -20.19
C SER A 44 -14.56 -14.03 -20.09
N GLN A 45 -15.12 -14.36 -18.93
CA GLN A 45 -15.91 -15.57 -18.67
C GLN A 45 -17.43 -15.36 -18.85
N GLY A 46 -17.84 -14.16 -19.32
CA GLY A 46 -19.23 -13.86 -19.67
C GLY A 46 -20.07 -13.29 -18.53
N TYR A 47 -19.45 -12.89 -17.42
CA TYR A 47 -20.16 -12.17 -16.35
C TYR A 47 -20.33 -10.70 -16.72
N ASP A 48 -21.50 -10.11 -16.39
CA ASP A 48 -21.83 -8.72 -16.69
C ASP A 48 -21.18 -7.78 -15.67
N VAL A 49 -19.97 -7.33 -15.98
CA VAL A 49 -19.18 -6.43 -15.15
C VAL A 49 -18.25 -5.57 -16.00
N THR A 50 -18.10 -4.30 -15.64
CA THR A 50 -17.15 -3.37 -16.28
C THR A 50 -15.83 -3.38 -15.49
N ALA A 51 -14.71 -3.38 -16.22
CA ALA A 51 -13.37 -3.33 -15.61
C ALA A 51 -12.95 -1.88 -15.32
N ASP A 52 -13.59 -1.27 -14.31
CA ASP A 52 -13.38 0.12 -13.88
C ASP A 52 -12.50 0.25 -12.62
N GLY A 53 -12.15 -0.88 -12.00
CA GLY A 53 -11.35 -0.90 -10.77
C GLY A 53 -12.13 -0.56 -9.50
N ASP A 54 -13.46 -0.38 -9.59
CA ASP A 54 -14.34 -0.15 -8.46
C ASP A 54 -15.14 -1.42 -8.13
N PHE A 55 -14.96 -1.98 -6.94
CA PHE A 55 -15.72 -3.14 -6.50
C PHE A 55 -17.14 -2.71 -6.10
N GLY A 56 -17.95 -2.41 -7.10
CA GLY A 56 -19.35 -2.04 -6.94
C GLY A 56 -20.30 -3.23 -6.77
N PRO A 57 -21.63 -2.98 -6.64
CA PRO A 57 -22.64 -4.04 -6.54
C PRO A 57 -22.64 -5.01 -7.72
N ALA A 58 -22.37 -4.54 -8.94
CA ALA A 58 -22.27 -5.37 -10.14
C ALA A 58 -21.09 -6.36 -10.03
N THR A 59 -19.93 -5.87 -9.56
CA THR A 59 -18.74 -6.72 -9.33
C THR A 59 -19.04 -7.78 -8.26
N GLN A 60 -19.68 -7.40 -7.16
CA GLN A 60 -20.06 -8.32 -6.10
C GLN A 60 -21.00 -9.43 -6.62
N ALA A 61 -21.99 -9.05 -7.42
CA ALA A 61 -22.94 -10.01 -8.01
C ALA A 61 -22.24 -10.98 -8.99
N ALA A 62 -21.33 -10.46 -9.84
CA ALA A 62 -20.52 -11.25 -10.75
C ALA A 62 -19.61 -12.24 -10.01
N VAL A 63 -18.97 -11.81 -8.92
CA VAL A 63 -18.15 -12.68 -8.06
C VAL A 63 -19.00 -13.78 -7.44
N ALA A 64 -20.15 -13.45 -6.87
CA ALA A 64 -21.06 -14.44 -6.28
C ALA A 64 -21.53 -15.48 -7.32
N ALA A 65 -21.87 -15.04 -8.53
CA ALA A 65 -22.23 -15.94 -9.63
C ALA A 65 -21.07 -16.85 -10.05
N PHE A 66 -19.85 -16.30 -10.15
CA PHE A 66 -18.63 -17.08 -10.41
C PHE A 66 -18.38 -18.12 -9.32
N GLN A 67 -18.49 -17.73 -8.05
CA GLN A 67 -18.31 -18.62 -6.90
C GLN A 67 -19.31 -19.80 -6.95
N SER A 68 -20.59 -19.50 -7.19
CA SER A 68 -21.62 -20.52 -7.33
C SER A 68 -21.32 -21.51 -8.48
N ALA A 69 -20.88 -21.00 -9.62
CA ALA A 69 -20.56 -21.83 -10.79
C ALA A 69 -19.33 -22.73 -10.57
N ASN A 70 -18.43 -22.35 -9.67
CA ASN A 70 -17.18 -23.06 -9.40
C ASN A 70 -17.18 -23.82 -8.05
N GLY A 71 -18.32 -23.93 -7.36
CA GLY A 71 -18.43 -24.65 -6.08
C GLY A 71 -17.67 -24.01 -4.93
N LEU A 72 -17.48 -22.70 -4.97
CA LEU A 72 -16.86 -21.89 -3.92
C LEU A 72 -17.93 -21.33 -2.97
N ASP A 73 -17.50 -20.84 -1.80
CA ASP A 73 -18.36 -20.11 -0.87
C ASP A 73 -18.92 -18.87 -1.56
N ASN A 74 -20.25 -18.81 -1.70
CA ASN A 74 -20.96 -17.74 -2.41
C ASN A 74 -21.19 -16.53 -1.51
N ASP A 75 -20.10 -15.86 -1.11
CA ASP A 75 -20.12 -14.70 -0.22
C ASP A 75 -19.95 -13.36 -0.96
N GLY A 76 -19.69 -13.41 -2.27
CA GLY A 76 -19.44 -12.24 -3.09
C GLY A 76 -18.12 -11.52 -2.77
N LEU A 77 -17.21 -12.18 -2.04
CA LEU A 77 -15.89 -11.67 -1.70
C LEU A 77 -14.82 -12.38 -2.52
N VAL A 78 -13.83 -11.66 -3.04
CA VAL A 78 -12.69 -12.30 -3.69
C VAL A 78 -11.61 -12.56 -2.64
N GLY A 79 -11.73 -13.70 -1.95
CA GLY A 79 -10.69 -14.26 -1.08
C GLY A 79 -9.64 -15.04 -1.89
N ALA A 80 -8.65 -15.60 -1.17
CA ALA A 80 -7.53 -16.31 -1.81
C ALA A 80 -7.98 -17.44 -2.73
N MET A 81 -9.01 -18.21 -2.36
CA MET A 81 -9.53 -19.32 -3.17
C MET A 81 -10.27 -18.82 -4.40
N THR A 82 -11.13 -17.82 -4.26
CA THR A 82 -11.84 -17.20 -5.39
C THR A 82 -10.85 -16.55 -6.35
N TYR A 83 -9.86 -15.84 -5.81
CA TYR A 83 -8.81 -15.22 -6.62
C TYR A 83 -8.00 -16.24 -7.41
N GLN A 84 -7.57 -17.33 -6.76
CA GLN A 84 -6.80 -18.38 -7.42
C GLN A 84 -7.64 -19.10 -8.51
N ALA A 85 -8.91 -19.38 -8.23
CA ALA A 85 -9.80 -20.00 -9.21
C ALA A 85 -10.04 -19.10 -10.43
N LEU A 86 -10.18 -17.79 -10.22
CA LEU A 86 -10.43 -16.81 -11.27
C LEU A 86 -9.18 -16.44 -12.06
N MET A 87 -8.05 -16.18 -11.36
CA MET A 87 -6.83 -15.59 -11.94
C MET A 87 -5.75 -16.64 -12.27
N GLY A 88 -5.89 -17.88 -11.81
CA GLY A 88 -4.89 -18.94 -11.98
C GLY A 88 -3.57 -18.71 -11.23
N ARG A 89 -3.50 -17.73 -10.35
CA ARG A 89 -2.32 -17.35 -9.55
C ARG A 89 -2.70 -17.07 -8.09
N ASN A 90 -1.71 -17.09 -7.20
CA ASN A 90 -1.96 -16.74 -5.81
C ASN A 90 -2.36 -15.27 -5.70
N MET A 91 -3.31 -15.00 -4.80
CA MET A 91 -3.72 -13.64 -4.50
C MET A 91 -2.50 -12.83 -4.01
N PRO A 92 -2.23 -11.66 -4.60
CA PRO A 92 -1.16 -10.80 -4.09
C PRO A 92 -1.48 -10.43 -2.65
N VAL A 93 -0.46 -10.43 -1.79
CA VAL A 93 -0.58 -9.99 -0.40
C VAL A 93 -0.69 -8.46 -0.41
N VAL A 94 -1.77 -7.96 -0.96
CA VAL A 94 -2.12 -6.53 -0.85
C VAL A 94 -2.84 -6.38 0.49
N SER A 95 -2.09 -5.98 1.49
CA SER A 95 -2.68 -5.69 2.78
C SER A 95 -3.73 -4.58 2.60
N ARG A 96 -5.02 -4.87 2.86
CA ARG A 96 -6.07 -3.85 2.87
C ARG A 96 -5.76 -2.69 3.78
N SER A 97 -5.07 -3.00 4.89
CA SER A 97 -4.58 -1.98 5.79
C SER A 97 -3.64 -1.02 5.06
N SER A 98 -2.74 -1.51 4.22
CA SER A 98 -1.79 -0.65 3.48
C SER A 98 -2.51 0.26 2.47
N ASN A 99 -3.45 -0.25 1.67
CA ASN A 99 -4.21 0.58 0.72
C ASN A 99 -5.10 1.60 1.44
N TYR A 100 -5.77 1.19 2.52
CA TYR A 100 -6.57 2.10 3.33
C TYR A 100 -5.70 3.17 3.99
N ILE A 101 -4.55 2.77 4.55
CA ILE A 101 -3.59 3.69 5.17
C ILE A 101 -3.00 4.64 4.13
N ALA A 102 -2.62 4.14 2.94
CA ALA A 102 -2.13 4.96 1.84
C ALA A 102 -3.16 6.03 1.42
N LYS A 103 -4.42 5.65 1.24
CA LYS A 103 -5.52 6.60 0.96
C LYS A 103 -5.68 7.66 2.06
N ARG A 104 -5.60 7.26 3.33
CA ARG A 104 -5.65 8.21 4.46
C ARG A 104 -4.48 9.18 4.44
N ILE A 105 -3.28 8.70 4.18
CA ILE A 105 -2.06 9.52 4.07
C ILE A 105 -2.21 10.54 2.95
N ILE A 106 -2.63 10.10 1.75
CA ILE A 106 -2.81 10.97 0.60
C ILE A 106 -3.91 12.01 0.87
N ASN A 107 -5.07 11.59 1.33
CA ASN A 107 -6.18 12.51 1.65
C ASN A 107 -5.77 13.51 2.74
N SER A 108 -5.04 13.07 3.77
CA SER A 108 -4.50 13.97 4.78
C SER A 108 -3.51 14.97 4.18
N SER A 109 -2.62 14.52 3.28
CA SER A 109 -1.61 15.37 2.67
C SER A 109 -2.20 16.48 1.81
N LEU A 110 -3.29 16.20 1.10
CA LEU A 110 -3.99 17.17 0.24
C LEU A 110 -4.55 18.37 1.01
N ASN A 111 -4.91 18.20 2.29
CA ASN A 111 -5.40 19.28 3.14
C ASN A 111 -4.35 20.37 3.43
N TYR A 112 -3.08 20.10 3.13
CA TYR A 112 -1.96 21.01 3.41
C TYR A 112 -1.41 21.68 2.14
N ILE A 113 -2.03 21.46 0.97
CA ILE A 113 -1.61 22.15 -0.26
C ILE A 113 -1.60 23.67 -0.03
N GLY A 114 -0.50 24.33 -0.42
CA GLY A 114 -0.30 25.77 -0.25
C GLY A 114 0.31 26.16 1.11
N VAL A 115 0.46 25.26 2.08
CA VAL A 115 1.19 25.57 3.32
C VAL A 115 2.63 25.93 2.98
N PRO A 116 3.17 27.05 3.49
CA PRO A 116 4.49 27.55 3.11
C PRO A 116 5.61 26.59 3.55
N TYR A 117 6.69 26.60 2.80
CA TYR A 117 7.92 25.93 3.21
C TYR A 117 8.62 26.70 4.31
N VAL A 118 8.97 26.00 5.38
CA VAL A 118 9.81 26.54 6.47
C VAL A 118 10.90 25.52 6.76
N PHE A 119 12.16 25.89 6.62
CA PHE A 119 13.27 25.00 6.95
C PHE A 119 13.20 24.57 8.43
N GLY A 120 13.25 23.28 8.71
CA GLY A 120 13.03 22.73 10.05
C GLY A 120 11.54 22.64 10.45
N GLY A 121 10.60 23.09 9.61
CA GLY A 121 9.17 23.10 9.88
C GLY A 121 8.54 21.71 9.94
N THR A 122 7.66 21.49 10.91
CA THR A 122 7.01 20.19 11.18
C THR A 122 5.53 20.34 11.49
N THR A 123 4.93 21.50 11.25
CA THR A 123 3.54 21.82 11.63
C THR A 123 2.80 22.50 10.47
N PRO A 124 1.47 22.56 10.50
CA PRO A 124 0.68 23.28 9.49
C PRO A 124 0.99 24.78 9.34
N SER A 125 1.75 25.38 10.24
CA SER A 125 2.25 26.75 10.08
C SER A 125 3.42 26.86 9.10
N GLY A 126 4.03 25.73 8.73
CA GLY A 126 5.10 25.61 7.75
C GLY A 126 5.80 24.28 7.87
N PHE A 127 6.14 23.70 6.73
CA PHE A 127 6.83 22.41 6.62
C PHE A 127 8.13 22.51 5.84
N ASP A 128 9.13 21.72 6.23
CA ASP A 128 10.12 21.25 5.28
C ASP A 128 9.69 19.88 4.68
N CYS A 129 10.44 19.37 3.72
CA CYS A 129 10.06 18.15 2.97
C CYS A 129 9.85 16.94 3.90
N SER A 130 10.79 16.63 4.77
CA SER A 130 10.73 15.47 5.68
C SER A 130 9.85 15.73 6.91
N GLY A 131 9.71 16.96 7.34
CA GLY A 131 8.73 17.36 8.35
C GLY A 131 7.29 17.18 7.88
N PHE A 132 7.03 17.50 6.61
CA PHE A 132 5.74 17.25 5.97
C PHE A 132 5.39 15.77 5.91
N THR A 133 6.28 14.93 5.36
CA THR A 133 6.04 13.48 5.30
C THR A 133 5.84 12.89 6.68
N ARG A 134 6.71 13.24 7.64
CA ARG A 134 6.59 12.80 9.03
C ARG A 134 5.25 13.20 9.66
N TYR A 135 4.82 14.43 9.47
CA TYR A 135 3.55 14.92 10.01
C TYR A 135 2.36 14.16 9.42
N VAL A 136 2.31 14.01 8.10
CA VAL A 136 1.20 13.33 7.41
C VAL A 136 1.13 11.86 7.81
N PHE A 137 2.26 11.14 7.84
CA PHE A 137 2.30 9.74 8.25
C PHE A 137 1.89 9.54 9.72
N ALA A 138 2.24 10.48 10.60
CA ALA A 138 1.80 10.45 12.00
C ALA A 138 0.27 10.50 12.15
N THR A 139 -0.46 11.18 11.24
CA THR A 139 -1.94 11.16 11.23
C THR A 139 -2.52 9.78 10.96
N ALA A 140 -1.74 8.90 10.33
CA ALA A 140 -2.08 7.51 10.07
C ALA A 140 -1.50 6.54 11.13
N GLY A 141 -0.84 7.06 12.17
CA GLY A 141 -0.24 6.26 13.24
C GLY A 141 1.17 5.73 12.91
N ILE A 142 1.81 6.22 11.84
CA ILE A 142 3.14 5.80 11.40
C ILE A 142 4.15 6.88 11.78
N SER A 143 5.18 6.47 12.55
CA SER A 143 6.25 7.37 12.95
C SER A 143 7.41 7.31 11.96
N LEU A 144 7.74 8.45 11.33
CA LEU A 144 8.90 8.57 10.46
C LEU A 144 10.05 9.33 11.16
N PRO A 145 11.30 9.04 10.82
CA PRO A 145 12.46 9.84 11.24
C PRO A 145 12.34 11.31 10.82
N ARG A 146 13.14 12.18 11.46
CA ARG A 146 13.03 13.62 11.22
C ARG A 146 13.55 14.06 9.85
N THR A 147 14.61 13.48 9.35
CA THR A 147 15.32 13.96 8.15
C THR A 147 15.15 13.04 6.96
N ALA A 148 15.28 13.57 5.74
CA ALA A 148 15.03 12.83 4.52
C ALA A 148 16.02 11.68 4.32
N ASP A 149 17.28 11.88 4.64
CA ASP A 149 18.33 10.87 4.59
C ASP A 149 18.02 9.68 5.50
N VAL A 150 17.60 9.92 6.75
CA VAL A 150 17.22 8.84 7.67
C VAL A 150 15.88 8.19 7.27
N GLN A 151 14.96 8.94 6.66
CA GLN A 151 13.74 8.34 6.07
C GLN A 151 14.08 7.42 4.89
N PHE A 152 15.16 7.69 4.17
CA PHE A 152 15.63 6.85 3.07
C PHE A 152 16.23 5.51 3.56
N GLU A 153 16.66 5.43 4.82
CA GLU A 153 17.25 4.22 5.41
C GLU A 153 16.21 3.23 5.95
N ILE A 154 14.92 3.62 6.05
CA ILE A 154 13.86 2.78 6.60
C ILE A 154 12.93 2.22 5.52
N GLY A 155 12.20 1.17 5.87
CA GLY A 155 11.24 0.53 4.98
C GLY A 155 11.89 -0.35 3.90
N THR A 156 11.06 -0.82 2.99
CA THR A 156 11.46 -1.69 1.88
C THR A 156 11.81 -0.84 0.64
N PRO A 157 12.97 -1.03 0.00
CA PRO A 157 13.27 -0.38 -1.28
C PRO A 157 12.23 -0.74 -2.35
N VAL A 158 11.80 0.27 -3.12
CA VAL A 158 10.81 0.10 -4.20
C VAL A 158 11.44 0.59 -5.51
N SER A 159 11.36 -0.23 -6.56
CA SER A 159 11.75 0.20 -7.91
C SER A 159 10.72 1.17 -8.49
N TYR A 160 11.15 2.02 -9.44
CA TYR A 160 10.30 3.03 -10.07
C TYR A 160 8.99 2.43 -10.65
N ASP A 161 9.09 1.29 -11.33
CA ASP A 161 7.94 0.62 -11.97
C ASP A 161 6.97 -0.04 -10.96
N ASN A 162 7.40 -0.21 -9.71
CA ASN A 162 6.60 -0.82 -8.65
C ASN A 162 6.11 0.20 -7.60
N LEU A 163 6.18 1.50 -7.93
CA LEU A 163 5.67 2.56 -7.07
C LEU A 163 4.15 2.40 -6.84
N MET A 164 3.76 2.52 -5.59
CA MET A 164 2.36 2.49 -5.16
C MET A 164 2.02 3.74 -4.35
N PRO A 165 0.77 4.21 -4.39
CA PRO A 165 0.33 5.32 -3.56
C PRO A 165 0.70 5.12 -2.09
N GLY A 166 1.31 6.15 -1.47
CA GLY A 166 1.82 6.12 -0.11
C GLY A 166 3.31 5.78 0.02
N ASP A 167 3.99 5.39 -1.06
CA ASP A 167 5.44 5.24 -1.05
C ASP A 167 6.13 6.60 -0.87
N LEU A 168 7.23 6.62 -0.13
CA LEU A 168 8.11 7.77 -0.05
C LEU A 168 9.03 7.79 -1.26
N VAL A 169 9.08 8.91 -1.98
CA VAL A 169 9.98 9.14 -3.14
C VAL A 169 11.05 10.14 -2.76
N PHE A 170 12.30 9.84 -3.13
CA PHE A 170 13.47 10.58 -2.66
C PHE A 170 14.28 11.16 -3.81
N PHE A 171 14.89 12.31 -3.55
CA PHE A 171 15.62 13.08 -4.54
C PHE A 171 16.91 13.66 -3.94
N SER A 172 17.94 13.74 -4.79
CA SER A 172 19.20 14.44 -4.52
C SER A 172 19.13 15.84 -5.13
N THR A 173 18.74 16.84 -4.33
CA THR A 173 18.45 18.20 -4.83
C THR A 173 19.55 19.21 -4.49
N TYR A 174 19.81 19.47 -3.23
CA TYR A 174 20.79 20.49 -2.78
C TYR A 174 22.06 19.91 -2.14
N THR A 175 22.09 18.62 -1.89
CA THR A 175 23.27 17.89 -1.44
C THR A 175 23.23 16.45 -1.94
N TYR A 176 24.36 15.78 -1.93
CA TYR A 176 24.46 14.38 -2.31
C TYR A 176 23.62 13.49 -1.39
N GLY A 177 22.96 12.48 -1.98
CA GLY A 177 22.06 11.58 -1.25
C GLY A 177 20.63 12.11 -1.11
N ALA A 178 19.84 11.50 -0.21
CA ALA A 178 18.44 11.83 -0.02
C ALA A 178 18.28 13.17 0.70
N SER A 179 18.27 14.26 -0.05
CA SER A 179 18.12 15.62 0.48
C SER A 179 16.70 16.15 0.37
N HIS A 180 15.83 15.48 -0.37
CA HIS A 180 14.42 15.84 -0.50
C HIS A 180 13.55 14.58 -0.55
N VAL A 181 12.30 14.70 -0.07
CA VAL A 181 11.34 13.59 0.01
C VAL A 181 9.93 14.09 -0.27
N GLY A 182 9.13 13.25 -0.92
CA GLY A 182 7.69 13.43 -1.11
C GLY A 182 6.94 12.12 -0.94
N ILE A 183 5.62 12.18 -1.08
CA ILE A 183 4.70 11.03 -0.97
C ILE A 183 4.13 10.76 -2.36
N TYR A 184 4.36 9.57 -2.90
CA TYR A 184 3.81 9.16 -4.18
C TYR A 184 2.29 9.01 -4.09
N MET A 185 1.57 9.55 -5.07
CA MET A 185 0.10 9.59 -5.08
C MET A 185 -0.51 8.63 -6.11
N GLY A 186 0.30 8.09 -7.01
CA GLY A 186 -0.14 7.37 -8.20
C GLY A 186 0.06 8.21 -9.47
N ASP A 187 -0.07 7.57 -10.63
CA ASP A 187 -0.04 8.19 -11.97
C ASP A 187 1.17 9.10 -12.23
N GLY A 188 2.31 8.74 -11.65
CA GLY A 188 3.56 9.50 -11.79
C GLY A 188 3.59 10.80 -10.98
N ASN A 189 2.61 11.04 -10.09
CA ASN A 189 2.53 12.26 -9.28
C ASN A 189 2.94 12.01 -7.83
N PHE A 190 3.48 13.04 -7.18
CA PHE A 190 3.82 13.02 -5.76
C PHE A 190 3.56 14.36 -5.11
N ILE A 191 3.23 14.37 -3.83
CA ILE A 191 3.04 15.58 -3.03
C ILE A 191 4.25 15.81 -2.13
N ASN A 192 4.73 17.05 -2.08
CA ASN A 192 5.92 17.41 -1.32
C ASN A 192 5.84 18.85 -0.80
N ALA A 193 6.67 19.21 0.20
CA ALA A 193 6.89 20.60 0.59
C ALA A 193 8.07 21.16 -0.22
N SER A 194 7.77 21.86 -1.30
CA SER A 194 8.73 22.53 -2.17
C SER A 194 9.26 23.80 -1.52
N SER A 195 10.59 24.03 -1.54
CA SER A 195 11.21 25.22 -0.93
C SER A 195 10.75 26.54 -1.54
N SER A 196 10.25 26.54 -2.78
CA SER A 196 9.81 27.77 -3.47
C SER A 196 8.29 27.91 -3.57
N ARG A 197 7.51 26.81 -3.40
CA ARG A 197 6.05 26.81 -3.63
C ARG A 197 5.24 26.29 -2.45
N GLY A 198 5.90 25.90 -1.35
CA GLY A 198 5.22 25.23 -0.24
C GLY A 198 4.75 23.83 -0.60
N VAL A 199 3.71 23.35 0.08
CA VAL A 199 3.15 22.02 -0.19
C VAL A 199 2.43 22.02 -1.53
N VAL A 200 2.86 21.14 -2.45
CA VAL A 200 2.43 21.10 -3.85
C VAL A 200 2.51 19.68 -4.40
N VAL A 201 1.70 19.40 -5.42
CA VAL A 201 1.79 18.19 -6.23
C VAL A 201 2.72 18.45 -7.41
N ASP A 202 3.67 17.56 -7.62
CA ASP A 202 4.62 17.56 -8.74
C ASP A 202 4.59 16.22 -9.48
N SER A 203 5.13 16.20 -10.72
CA SER A 203 5.26 14.98 -11.50
C SER A 203 6.69 14.45 -11.48
N LEU A 204 6.84 13.14 -11.26
CA LEU A 204 8.13 12.43 -11.36
C LEU A 204 8.72 12.50 -12.78
N SER A 205 7.88 12.67 -13.81
CA SER A 205 8.30 12.76 -15.20
C SER A 205 8.79 14.15 -15.61
N SER A 206 8.66 15.18 -14.76
CA SER A 206 9.23 16.49 -15.04
C SER A 206 10.76 16.40 -15.11
N SER A 207 11.37 17.16 -16.00
CA SER A 207 12.84 17.10 -16.25
C SER A 207 13.67 17.31 -14.98
N TYR A 208 13.23 18.22 -14.10
CA TYR A 208 13.90 18.49 -12.83
C TYR A 208 13.82 17.28 -11.88
N TRP A 209 12.62 16.78 -11.61
CA TRP A 209 12.45 15.69 -10.64
C TRP A 209 13.00 14.36 -11.17
N ALA A 210 12.87 14.09 -12.47
CA ALA A 210 13.45 12.90 -13.09
C ALA A 210 14.98 12.87 -12.97
N SER A 211 15.65 14.04 -13.10
CA SER A 211 17.11 14.13 -13.00
C SER A 211 17.64 14.00 -11.57
N CYS A 212 16.80 14.27 -10.55
CA CYS A 212 17.17 14.25 -9.15
C CYS A 212 16.72 12.96 -8.43
N TYR A 213 15.85 12.13 -9.03
CA TYR A 213 15.29 10.94 -8.39
C TYR A 213 16.37 9.92 -8.06
N ILE A 214 16.36 9.42 -6.82
CA ILE A 214 17.36 8.44 -6.34
C ILE A 214 16.76 7.14 -5.80
N GLY A 215 15.42 7.06 -5.68
CA GLY A 215 14.76 5.85 -5.22
C GLY A 215 13.52 6.10 -4.39
N ALA A 216 12.92 5.02 -3.92
CA ALA A 216 11.72 5.06 -3.08
C ALA A 216 11.78 4.04 -1.94
N ARG A 217 10.92 4.25 -0.93
CA ARG A 217 10.74 3.36 0.22
C ARG A 217 9.26 3.15 0.51
N ARG A 218 8.90 1.90 0.78
CA ARG A 218 7.58 1.52 1.30
C ARG A 218 7.69 1.29 2.79
N VAL A 219 6.90 2.03 3.58
CA VAL A 219 6.84 1.98 5.04
C VAL A 219 5.45 1.60 5.56
N LEU A 220 4.55 1.15 4.63
CA LEU A 220 3.17 0.70 4.89
C LEU A 220 3.07 -0.80 4.99
#